data_18cf6aa67f0d1d546d1b50af23830ff1
#
_entry.id   18cf6aa67f0d1d546d1b50af23830ff1
#
_cell.length_a   1.000
_cell.length_b   1.000
_cell.length_c   1.000
_cell.angle_alpha   90.00
_cell.angle_beta   90.00
_cell.angle_gamma   90.00
#
_symmetry.space_group_name_H-M   'P 1'
#
loop_
_entity.id
_entity.type
_entity.pdbx_description
1 polymer ?
#
loop_
_entity_poly.entity_id
_entity_poly.type
_entity_poly.pdbx_seq_one_letter_code
_entity_poly.pdbx_strand_id
1 'polypeptide(L)'
;MVEHIDTSLIDWSRAQFALTAIYHWIFVPLTLGLAVIMGLMETIYYRTGNDFWRRTAKFWMKLFGINFAIGVATGLILEFEFGTNWSNYSWFVGDIFGAPLAIEGILAFFMEATFIAVMFFGWNKVSKGFHLASTWLTGLGATISAWWILVANAWMQYPVGMAFNPDTARNEMVDFLAVATSPMAVNKFFHTVLSGWVLGAIFVVGVSCWYLWKRRDKQFALSSVKVAAWVGLVAAVLSAWTGDGSAYQVAQKQPMKLAAMEGYYDGQEGAGLVAFGILNPQKQTPDDGVDPFLMRIEIPKMLSLLGERDADAFIPGINDLLEGGYTLKDGSTALSAEEKIARGQMAITAFAKYRKAKAEGNDEEAQVARQTLTENMPYFGYGYIKDANELVPNVPLTFYMFRVMVILGGYFILFFLVVLFLAYKRNLSKLRWMHMVALWTIPLGYIAGQAGWAVAECGRQPWAIQDMLPVSAAISKLDTGSVQLTFFLFLILFTILLIAEIGIMLKAIRKGVEH
;
A
#
# COMPACT_ATOMS: atom_id res chain seq x y z
N MET A 1 33.44 -9.71 1.14
CA MET A 1 33.06 -10.75 0.17
C MET A 1 31.54 -10.69 0.02
N VAL A 2 31.04 -10.29 -1.15
CA VAL A 2 29.62 -10.44 -1.49
C VAL A 2 29.46 -11.92 -1.77
N GLU A 3 28.99 -12.71 -0.79
CA GLU A 3 28.62 -14.11 -1.01
C GLU A 3 27.61 -14.17 -2.14
N HIS A 4 27.75 -15.16 -3.00
CA HIS A 4 26.80 -15.42 -4.10
C HIS A 4 25.45 -15.77 -3.46
N ILE A 5 24.56 -14.77 -3.31
CA ILE A 5 23.20 -15.02 -2.85
C ILE A 5 22.48 -15.72 -4.00
N ASP A 6 21.86 -16.85 -3.69
CA ASP A 6 21.06 -17.60 -4.64
C ASP A 6 19.86 -16.72 -5.10
N THR A 7 19.81 -16.39 -6.38
CA THR A 7 18.71 -15.59 -6.95
C THR A 7 17.36 -16.25 -6.73
N SER A 8 17.32 -17.57 -6.67
CA SER A 8 16.11 -18.35 -6.37
C SER A 8 15.60 -18.06 -4.94
N LEU A 9 16.50 -17.92 -3.95
CA LEU A 9 16.12 -17.55 -2.58
C LEU A 9 15.47 -16.16 -2.53
N ILE A 10 16.02 -15.18 -3.29
CA ILE A 10 15.46 -13.83 -3.39
C ILE A 10 14.04 -13.89 -3.94
N ASP A 11 13.84 -14.59 -5.06
CA ASP A 11 12.55 -14.66 -5.73
C ASP A 11 11.48 -15.36 -4.87
N TRP A 12 11.83 -16.46 -4.20
CA TRP A 12 10.90 -17.15 -3.30
C TRP A 12 10.56 -16.34 -2.05
N SER A 13 11.53 -15.62 -1.47
CA SER A 13 11.28 -14.74 -0.32
C SER A 13 10.36 -13.57 -0.70
N ARG A 14 10.55 -12.98 -1.89
CA ARG A 14 9.66 -11.95 -2.44
C ARG A 14 8.27 -12.51 -2.72
N ALA A 15 8.18 -13.68 -3.34
CA ALA A 15 6.92 -14.34 -3.65
C ALA A 15 6.12 -14.65 -2.37
N GLN A 16 6.77 -15.14 -1.31
CA GLN A 16 6.13 -15.42 -0.03
C GLN A 16 5.58 -14.16 0.62
N PHE A 17 6.37 -13.09 0.70
CA PHE A 17 5.92 -11.82 1.24
C PHE A 17 4.75 -11.25 0.42
N ALA A 18 4.85 -11.28 -0.91
CA ALA A 18 3.78 -10.83 -1.80
C ALA A 18 2.49 -11.65 -1.60
N LEU A 19 2.61 -12.97 -1.46
CA LEU A 19 1.48 -13.87 -1.18
C LEU A 19 0.76 -13.43 0.10
N THR A 20 1.49 -13.30 1.20
CA THR A 20 0.92 -12.93 2.51
C THR A 20 0.30 -11.54 2.48
N ALA A 21 0.98 -10.56 1.86
CA ALA A 21 0.48 -9.19 1.71
C ALA A 21 -0.80 -9.14 0.86
N ILE A 22 -0.87 -9.88 -0.26
CA ILE A 22 -2.07 -9.97 -1.12
C ILE A 22 -3.26 -10.52 -0.34
N TYR A 23 -3.06 -11.63 0.40
CA TYR A 23 -4.15 -12.19 1.21
C TYR A 23 -4.56 -11.27 2.35
N HIS A 24 -3.61 -10.68 3.08
CA HIS A 24 -3.91 -9.74 4.15
C HIS A 24 -4.71 -8.53 3.64
N TRP A 25 -4.35 -8.02 2.46
CA TRP A 25 -5.04 -6.88 1.84
C TRP A 25 -6.43 -7.20 1.27
N ILE A 26 -6.86 -8.44 1.27
CA ILE A 26 -8.28 -8.78 1.02
C ILE A 26 -9.14 -8.36 2.22
N PHE A 27 -8.63 -8.50 3.45
CA PHE A 27 -9.40 -8.31 4.68
C PHE A 27 -9.34 -6.87 5.22
N VAL A 28 -8.17 -6.23 5.17
CA VAL A 28 -7.94 -4.91 5.77
C VAL A 28 -8.86 -3.82 5.22
N PRO A 29 -8.98 -3.59 3.90
CA PRO A 29 -9.79 -2.49 3.39
C PRO A 29 -11.28 -2.69 3.68
N LEU A 30 -11.76 -3.94 3.67
CA LEU A 30 -13.15 -4.23 4.05
C LEU A 30 -13.40 -3.95 5.54
N THR A 31 -12.45 -4.28 6.42
CA THR A 31 -12.50 -3.94 7.85
C THR A 31 -12.62 -2.42 8.04
N LEU A 32 -11.73 -1.63 7.43
CA LEU A 32 -11.72 -0.16 7.57
C LEU A 32 -13.03 0.48 7.07
N GLY A 33 -13.53 0.03 5.92
CA GLY A 33 -14.74 0.57 5.34
C GLY A 33 -16.01 0.18 6.10
N LEU A 34 -16.13 -1.08 6.52
CA LEU A 34 -17.27 -1.52 7.33
C LEU A 34 -17.31 -0.85 8.69
N ALA A 35 -16.15 -0.61 9.33
CA ALA A 35 -16.07 0.06 10.62
C ALA A 35 -16.74 1.44 10.61
N VAL A 36 -16.47 2.24 9.58
CA VAL A 36 -17.07 3.56 9.43
C VAL A 36 -18.57 3.46 9.12
N ILE A 37 -18.96 2.59 8.20
CA ILE A 37 -20.37 2.47 7.78
C ILE A 37 -21.23 1.98 8.93
N MET A 38 -20.81 0.94 9.67
CA MET A 38 -21.56 0.45 10.83
C MET A 38 -21.60 1.47 11.98
N GLY A 39 -20.48 2.19 12.21
CA GLY A 39 -20.41 3.27 13.20
C GLY A 39 -21.40 4.41 12.90
N LEU A 40 -21.52 4.81 11.63
CA LEU A 40 -22.53 5.79 11.20
C LEU A 40 -23.95 5.29 11.40
N MET A 41 -24.24 4.01 11.05
CA MET A 41 -25.56 3.43 11.24
C MET A 41 -25.93 3.34 12.74
N GLU A 42 -24.99 2.98 13.59
CA GLU A 42 -25.20 2.96 15.05
C GLU A 42 -25.34 4.38 15.59
N THR A 43 -24.62 5.37 15.06
CA THR A 43 -24.79 6.79 15.43
C THR A 43 -26.22 7.26 15.13
N ILE A 44 -26.80 6.85 13.99
CA ILE A 44 -28.20 7.15 13.66
C ILE A 44 -29.14 6.47 14.66
N TYR A 45 -28.88 5.19 15.03
CA TYR A 45 -29.64 4.53 16.08
C TYR A 45 -29.56 5.28 17.42
N TYR A 46 -28.39 5.68 17.83
CA TYR A 46 -28.18 6.41 19.09
C TYR A 46 -28.99 7.71 19.14
N ARG A 47 -28.98 8.48 18.03
CA ARG A 47 -29.69 9.77 17.92
C ARG A 47 -31.19 9.64 17.78
N THR A 48 -31.67 8.63 17.08
CA THR A 48 -33.11 8.50 16.75
C THR A 48 -33.85 7.53 17.66
N GLY A 49 -33.16 6.63 18.35
CA GLY A 49 -33.75 5.54 19.11
C GLY A 49 -34.45 4.47 18.25
N ASN A 50 -34.40 4.59 16.93
CA ASN A 50 -35.11 3.70 16.01
C ASN A 50 -34.40 2.34 15.92
N ASP A 51 -35.07 1.28 16.39
CA ASP A 51 -34.53 -0.08 16.46
C ASP A 51 -34.22 -0.68 15.07
N PHE A 52 -34.80 -0.14 14.01
CA PHE A 52 -34.41 -0.49 12.64
C PHE A 52 -32.93 -0.29 12.39
N TRP A 53 -32.34 0.84 12.82
CA TRP A 53 -30.93 1.13 12.65
C TRP A 53 -30.03 0.26 13.55
N ARG A 54 -30.54 -0.12 14.72
CA ARG A 54 -29.84 -1.09 15.60
C ARG A 54 -29.68 -2.43 14.89
N ARG A 55 -30.76 -2.97 14.32
CA ARG A 55 -30.72 -4.24 13.59
C ARG A 55 -29.85 -4.17 12.33
N THR A 56 -29.92 -3.04 11.64
CA THR A 56 -29.08 -2.76 10.47
C THR A 56 -27.59 -2.75 10.84
N ALA A 57 -27.20 -2.01 11.90
CA ALA A 57 -25.83 -1.98 12.38
C ALA A 57 -25.33 -3.36 12.80
N LYS A 58 -26.13 -4.11 13.57
CA LYS A 58 -25.80 -5.50 13.98
C LYS A 58 -25.50 -6.42 12.79
N PHE A 59 -26.26 -6.31 11.71
CA PHE A 59 -26.01 -7.11 10.52
C PHE A 59 -24.62 -6.83 9.93
N TRP A 60 -24.26 -5.55 9.74
CA TRP A 60 -22.98 -5.17 9.21
C TRP A 60 -21.83 -5.46 10.18
N MET A 61 -22.03 -5.29 11.48
CA MET A 61 -21.08 -5.70 12.53
C MET A 61 -20.76 -7.18 12.46
N LYS A 62 -21.73 -8.02 12.19
CA LYS A 62 -21.52 -9.47 12.06
C LYS A 62 -20.58 -9.77 10.90
N LEU A 63 -20.76 -9.12 9.74
CA LEU A 63 -19.88 -9.29 8.57
C LEU A 63 -18.48 -8.70 8.84
N PHE A 64 -18.43 -7.56 9.51
CA PHE A 64 -17.17 -6.98 10.01
C PHE A 64 -16.39 -7.98 10.87
N GLY A 65 -17.04 -8.60 11.86
CA GLY A 65 -16.35 -9.52 12.76
C GLY A 65 -15.82 -10.79 12.09
N ILE A 66 -16.54 -11.32 11.10
CA ILE A 66 -16.08 -12.47 10.31
C ILE A 66 -14.79 -12.10 9.57
N ASN A 67 -14.79 -10.97 8.86
CA ASN A 67 -13.65 -10.47 8.11
C ASN A 67 -12.47 -10.07 9.01
N PHE A 68 -12.75 -9.38 10.12
CA PHE A 68 -11.75 -8.91 11.06
C PHE A 68 -10.92 -10.05 11.65
N ALA A 69 -11.56 -11.16 12.04
CA ALA A 69 -10.87 -12.29 12.65
C ALA A 69 -9.79 -12.90 11.71
N ILE A 70 -10.10 -13.01 10.43
CA ILE A 70 -9.15 -13.53 9.43
C ILE A 70 -8.07 -12.48 9.11
N GLY A 71 -8.47 -11.19 9.06
CA GLY A 71 -7.54 -10.07 8.86
C GLY A 71 -6.45 -10.04 9.92
N VAL A 72 -6.80 -10.19 11.21
CA VAL A 72 -5.82 -10.25 12.32
C VAL A 72 -4.88 -11.45 12.16
N ALA A 73 -5.41 -12.63 11.83
CA ALA A 73 -4.58 -13.83 11.67
C ALA A 73 -3.53 -13.69 10.57
N THR A 74 -3.92 -13.13 9.41
CA THR A 74 -3.00 -12.91 8.28
C THR A 74 -2.01 -11.79 8.56
N GLY A 75 -2.40 -10.75 9.31
CA GLY A 75 -1.52 -9.66 9.73
C GLY A 75 -0.39 -10.12 10.63
N LEU A 76 -0.71 -10.94 11.64
CA LEU A 76 0.31 -11.52 12.51
C LEU A 76 1.36 -12.34 11.76
N ILE A 77 0.94 -13.13 10.76
CA ILE A 77 1.88 -13.90 9.94
C ILE A 77 2.79 -12.97 9.14
N LEU A 78 2.24 -11.88 8.58
CA LEU A 78 3.03 -10.90 7.83
C LEU A 78 4.10 -10.23 8.72
N GLU A 79 3.78 -9.92 9.97
CA GLU A 79 4.76 -9.38 10.93
C GLU A 79 5.87 -10.38 11.25
N PHE A 80 5.55 -11.65 11.44
CA PHE A 80 6.56 -12.69 11.68
C PHE A 80 7.53 -12.87 10.50
N GLU A 81 7.10 -12.63 9.26
CA GLU A 81 7.98 -12.72 8.08
C GLU A 81 9.15 -11.73 8.12
N PHE A 82 9.00 -10.58 8.78
CA PHE A 82 10.11 -9.64 8.97
C PHE A 82 11.25 -10.23 9.81
N GLY A 83 10.92 -11.06 10.80
CA GLY A 83 11.92 -11.74 11.62
C GLY A 83 12.49 -13.00 10.98
N THR A 84 11.71 -13.70 10.17
CA THR A 84 12.11 -14.98 9.55
C THR A 84 12.79 -14.77 8.19
N ASN A 85 12.09 -14.21 7.22
CA ASN A 85 12.57 -14.12 5.84
C ASN A 85 13.37 -12.85 5.56
N TRP A 86 13.21 -11.80 6.38
CA TRP A 86 13.77 -10.46 6.18
C TRP A 86 14.61 -9.98 7.36
N SER A 87 15.38 -10.88 7.99
CA SER A 87 16.14 -10.55 9.20
C SER A 87 17.22 -9.49 8.98
N ASN A 88 17.87 -9.46 7.81
CA ASN A 88 18.84 -8.42 7.49
C ASN A 88 18.17 -7.05 7.37
N TYR A 89 16.97 -6.98 6.76
CA TYR A 89 16.15 -5.78 6.75
C TYR A 89 15.83 -5.34 8.19
N SER A 90 15.29 -6.24 9.01
CA SER A 90 14.90 -5.95 10.39
C SER A 90 16.08 -5.46 11.25
N TRP A 91 17.27 -6.03 11.02
CA TRP A 91 18.50 -5.54 11.64
C TRP A 91 18.87 -4.13 11.18
N PHE A 92 18.83 -3.88 9.87
CA PHE A 92 19.26 -2.62 9.26
C PHE A 92 18.37 -1.43 9.65
N VAL A 93 17.07 -1.64 9.81
CA VAL A 93 16.11 -0.58 10.17
C VAL A 93 15.98 -0.37 11.68
N GLY A 94 16.33 -1.38 12.48
CA GLY A 94 16.38 -1.28 13.95
C GLY A 94 15.09 -0.73 14.57
N ASP A 95 15.24 0.34 15.34
CA ASP A 95 14.17 1.01 16.08
C ASP A 95 13.21 1.83 15.19
N ILE A 96 13.63 2.21 13.99
CA ILE A 96 12.80 2.98 13.04
C ILE A 96 11.57 2.18 12.62
N PHE A 97 11.70 0.86 12.46
CA PHE A 97 10.60 -0.04 12.15
C PHE A 97 9.97 -0.61 13.43
N GLY A 98 10.80 -0.94 14.42
CA GLY A 98 10.34 -1.56 15.66
C GLY A 98 9.46 -0.64 16.51
N ALA A 99 9.73 0.67 16.56
CA ALA A 99 8.92 1.60 17.34
C ALA A 99 7.49 1.75 16.79
N PRO A 100 7.25 1.99 15.51
CA PRO A 100 5.90 1.96 14.92
C PRO A 100 5.15 0.66 15.19
N LEU A 101 5.76 -0.50 15.00
CA LEU A 101 5.12 -1.80 15.24
C LEU A 101 4.80 -2.03 16.72
N ALA A 102 5.70 -1.63 17.63
CA ALA A 102 5.43 -1.73 19.08
C ALA A 102 4.24 -0.85 19.51
N ILE A 103 4.16 0.38 18.98
CA ILE A 103 3.04 1.28 19.26
C ILE A 103 1.75 0.72 18.66
N GLU A 104 1.79 0.16 17.46
CA GLU A 104 0.66 -0.53 16.83
C GLU A 104 0.14 -1.64 17.72
N GLY A 105 1.01 -2.56 18.16
CA GLY A 105 0.64 -3.67 19.02
C GLY A 105 0.05 -3.22 20.35
N ILE A 106 0.66 -2.23 21.01
CA ILE A 106 0.23 -1.76 22.34
C ILE A 106 -1.06 -0.92 22.24
N LEU A 107 -1.11 0.08 21.36
CA LEU A 107 -2.26 0.99 21.30
C LEU A 107 -3.41 0.42 20.47
N ALA A 108 -3.14 0.03 19.21
CA ALA A 108 -4.19 -0.35 18.29
C ALA A 108 -4.78 -1.72 18.65
N PHE A 109 -3.96 -2.75 18.75
CA PHE A 109 -4.43 -4.11 19.00
C PHE A 109 -5.13 -4.26 20.36
N PHE A 110 -4.58 -3.68 21.45
CA PHE A 110 -5.26 -3.74 22.76
C PHE A 110 -6.58 -2.94 22.77
N MET A 111 -6.64 -1.81 22.06
CA MET A 111 -7.88 -1.04 21.92
C MET A 111 -8.93 -1.85 21.15
N GLU A 112 -8.56 -2.43 20.02
CA GLU A 112 -9.45 -3.30 19.25
C GLU A 112 -9.93 -4.50 20.06
N ALA A 113 -9.03 -5.26 20.67
CA ALA A 113 -9.36 -6.44 21.45
C ALA A 113 -10.30 -6.13 22.63
N THR A 114 -10.12 -4.96 23.27
CA THR A 114 -10.96 -4.53 24.39
C THR A 114 -12.37 -4.15 23.92
N PHE A 115 -12.48 -3.29 22.92
CA PHE A 115 -13.77 -2.72 22.54
C PHE A 115 -14.58 -3.59 21.58
N ILE A 116 -13.96 -4.50 20.83
CA ILE A 116 -14.67 -5.45 19.98
C ILE A 116 -15.60 -6.37 20.79
N ALA A 117 -15.17 -6.81 21.98
CA ALA A 117 -16.00 -7.61 22.85
C ALA A 117 -17.25 -6.86 23.32
N VAL A 118 -17.11 -5.57 23.67
CA VAL A 118 -18.26 -4.72 24.03
C VAL A 118 -19.17 -4.49 22.82
N MET A 119 -18.60 -4.23 21.65
CA MET A 119 -19.35 -4.03 20.40
C MET A 119 -20.22 -5.24 20.04
N PHE A 120 -19.74 -6.48 20.23
CA PHE A 120 -20.53 -7.67 19.93
C PHE A 120 -21.51 -8.06 21.04
N PHE A 121 -21.08 -8.00 22.31
CA PHE A 121 -21.81 -8.57 23.44
C PHE A 121 -22.43 -7.53 24.38
N GLY A 122 -22.17 -6.23 24.15
CA GLY A 122 -22.57 -5.13 25.03
C GLY A 122 -23.97 -4.57 24.81
N TRP A 123 -24.67 -4.91 23.71
CA TRP A 123 -25.92 -4.27 23.27
C TRP A 123 -26.99 -4.06 24.35
N ASN A 124 -27.13 -5.00 25.29
CA ASN A 124 -28.12 -4.93 26.38
C ASN A 124 -27.44 -4.92 27.75
N LYS A 125 -26.10 -4.77 27.82
CA LYS A 125 -25.32 -4.86 29.06
C LYS A 125 -24.69 -3.52 29.45
N VAL A 126 -24.53 -2.62 28.50
CA VAL A 126 -23.94 -1.30 28.72
C VAL A 126 -24.86 -0.20 28.19
N SER A 127 -24.59 1.05 28.57
CA SER A 127 -25.36 2.19 28.04
C SER A 127 -25.19 2.31 26.52
N LYS A 128 -26.19 2.85 25.83
CA LYS A 128 -26.16 3.08 24.37
C LYS A 128 -24.97 3.95 23.94
N GLY A 129 -24.61 4.95 24.74
CA GLY A 129 -23.47 5.83 24.45
C GLY A 129 -22.15 5.12 24.57
N PHE A 130 -21.97 4.26 25.61
CA PHE A 130 -20.75 3.47 25.77
C PHE A 130 -20.61 2.40 24.68
N HIS A 131 -21.73 1.79 24.25
CA HIS A 131 -21.73 0.85 23.13
C HIS A 131 -21.30 1.53 21.83
N LEU A 132 -21.90 2.68 21.50
CA LEU A 132 -21.51 3.48 20.34
C LEU A 132 -20.03 3.88 20.37
N ALA A 133 -19.56 4.36 21.54
CA ALA A 133 -18.15 4.68 21.73
C ALA A 133 -17.25 3.46 21.48
N SER A 134 -17.64 2.26 21.96
CA SER A 134 -16.90 1.02 21.72
C SER A 134 -16.83 0.64 20.24
N THR A 135 -17.90 0.84 19.49
CA THR A 135 -17.92 0.63 18.03
C THR A 135 -16.95 1.56 17.30
N TRP A 136 -16.98 2.86 17.63
CA TRP A 136 -16.05 3.82 17.05
C TRP A 136 -14.61 3.59 17.49
N LEU A 137 -14.37 3.20 18.74
CA LEU A 137 -13.02 2.89 19.24
C LEU A 137 -12.44 1.62 18.58
N THR A 138 -13.26 0.61 18.29
CA THR A 138 -12.83 -0.55 17.49
C THR A 138 -12.39 -0.11 16.09
N GLY A 139 -13.18 0.72 15.40
CA GLY A 139 -12.82 1.25 14.09
C GLY A 139 -11.61 2.20 14.12
N LEU A 140 -11.47 2.97 15.20
CA LEU A 140 -10.31 3.84 15.41
C LEU A 140 -9.04 3.00 15.65
N GLY A 141 -9.14 1.90 16.38
CA GLY A 141 -8.03 0.95 16.58
C GLY A 141 -7.49 0.45 15.25
N ALA A 142 -8.36 -0.07 14.39
CA ALA A 142 -7.99 -0.51 13.04
C ALA A 142 -7.36 0.63 12.20
N THR A 143 -7.84 1.86 12.37
CA THR A 143 -7.31 3.03 11.68
C THR A 143 -5.93 3.44 12.22
N ILE A 144 -5.71 3.35 13.53
CA ILE A 144 -4.39 3.60 14.17
C ILE A 144 -3.39 2.52 13.79
N SER A 145 -3.81 1.25 13.73
CA SER A 145 -2.98 0.16 13.20
C SER A 145 -2.53 0.49 11.77
N ALA A 146 -3.46 0.84 10.90
CA ALA A 146 -3.13 1.27 9.53
C ALA A 146 -2.16 2.48 9.51
N TRP A 147 -2.25 3.43 10.43
CA TRP A 147 -1.31 4.55 10.52
C TRP A 147 0.13 4.06 10.72
N TRP A 148 0.36 3.22 11.72
CA TRP A 148 1.73 2.83 12.08
C TRP A 148 2.40 1.95 11.04
N ILE A 149 1.68 0.99 10.47
CA ILE A 149 2.25 0.17 9.39
C ILE A 149 2.50 0.98 8.12
N LEU A 150 1.67 1.99 7.83
CA LEU A 150 1.86 2.88 6.69
C LEU A 150 2.97 3.90 6.91
N VAL A 151 3.23 4.33 8.15
CA VAL A 151 4.43 5.10 8.51
C VAL A 151 5.69 4.30 8.19
N ALA A 152 5.76 3.04 8.62
CA ALA A 152 6.88 2.15 8.32
C ALA A 152 7.04 1.94 6.79
N ASN A 153 5.96 1.67 6.08
CA ASN A 153 5.97 1.50 4.63
C ASN A 153 6.35 2.80 3.87
N ALA A 154 5.88 3.96 4.32
CA ALA A 154 6.25 5.25 3.74
C ALA A 154 7.73 5.55 3.94
N TRP A 155 8.29 5.22 5.10
CA TRP A 155 9.70 5.36 5.38
C TRP A 155 10.55 4.48 4.43
N MET A 156 10.13 3.27 4.11
CA MET A 156 10.79 2.43 3.11
C MET A 156 10.80 3.05 1.71
N GLN A 157 9.80 3.86 1.38
CA GLN A 157 9.70 4.56 0.09
C GLN A 157 10.54 5.85 0.06
N TYR A 158 10.67 6.53 1.20
CA TYR A 158 11.45 7.74 1.37
C TYR A 158 11.97 7.83 2.82
N PRO A 159 13.19 7.34 3.08
CA PRO A 159 13.81 7.34 4.41
C PRO A 159 14.07 8.76 4.90
N VAL A 160 13.55 9.09 6.10
CA VAL A 160 13.74 10.38 6.78
C VAL A 160 13.88 10.18 8.28
N GLY A 161 14.42 11.18 9.01
CA GLY A 161 14.48 11.17 10.47
C GLY A 161 15.42 10.13 11.06
N MET A 162 16.44 9.71 10.30
CA MET A 162 17.39 8.67 10.71
C MET A 162 18.84 9.10 10.45
N ALA A 163 19.79 8.45 11.11
CA ALA A 163 21.21 8.50 10.82
C ALA A 163 21.79 7.07 10.82
N PHE A 164 22.68 6.78 9.86
CA PHE A 164 23.40 5.52 9.86
C PHE A 164 24.51 5.54 10.90
N ASN A 165 24.50 4.54 11.81
CA ASN A 165 25.56 4.35 12.79
C ASN A 165 26.51 3.23 12.32
N PRO A 166 27.76 3.55 11.95
CA PRO A 166 28.71 2.54 11.47
C PRO A 166 29.18 1.58 12.56
N ASP A 167 29.07 1.93 13.84
CA ASP A 167 29.48 1.05 14.95
C ASP A 167 28.47 -0.11 15.12
N THR A 168 27.19 0.16 14.96
CA THR A 168 26.10 -0.82 15.08
C THR A 168 25.70 -1.43 13.74
N ALA A 169 26.13 -0.86 12.61
CA ALA A 169 25.69 -1.18 11.25
C ALA A 169 24.18 -1.07 11.06
N ARG A 170 23.56 -0.05 11.67
CA ARG A 170 22.12 0.19 11.67
C ARG A 170 21.79 1.63 11.29
N ASN A 171 20.60 1.83 10.77
CA ASN A 171 19.96 3.13 10.82
C ASN A 171 19.33 3.31 12.20
N GLU A 172 19.64 4.42 12.84
CA GLU A 172 19.10 4.78 14.14
C GLU A 172 18.16 5.96 13.98
N MET A 173 17.06 5.94 14.71
CA MET A 173 16.07 7.01 14.67
C MET A 173 16.59 8.22 15.43
N VAL A 174 16.70 9.35 14.74
CA VAL A 174 17.12 10.63 15.33
C VAL A 174 15.98 11.62 15.49
N ASP A 175 14.90 11.48 14.70
CA ASP A 175 13.71 12.32 14.77
C ASP A 175 12.45 11.48 14.54
N PHE A 176 11.81 11.10 15.64
CA PHE A 176 10.57 10.31 15.62
C PHE A 176 9.41 11.04 14.91
N LEU A 177 9.28 12.35 15.10
CA LEU A 177 8.21 13.10 14.46
C LEU A 177 8.42 13.21 12.96
N ALA A 178 9.65 13.41 12.49
CA ALA A 178 9.96 13.38 11.07
C ALA A 178 9.62 12.02 10.43
N VAL A 179 9.83 10.91 11.14
CA VAL A 179 9.41 9.57 10.69
C VAL A 179 7.89 9.45 10.68
N ALA A 180 7.25 9.71 11.83
CA ALA A 180 5.83 9.45 12.02
C ALA A 180 4.92 10.36 11.17
N THR A 181 5.32 11.62 10.94
CA THR A 181 4.49 12.63 10.27
C THR A 181 5.09 13.11 8.95
N SER A 182 5.93 12.32 8.31
CA SER A 182 6.46 12.67 7.00
C SER A 182 5.32 12.92 6.01
N PRO A 183 5.44 13.89 5.08
CA PRO A 183 4.40 14.14 4.09
C PRO A 183 4.01 12.90 3.30
N MET A 184 4.96 12.00 3.06
CA MET A 184 4.69 10.72 2.40
C MET A 184 3.84 9.78 3.29
N ALA A 185 4.15 9.68 4.59
CA ALA A 185 3.37 8.87 5.53
C ALA A 185 1.92 9.38 5.64
N VAL A 186 1.75 10.69 5.82
CA VAL A 186 0.44 11.33 5.92
C VAL A 186 -0.39 11.11 4.66
N ASN A 187 0.17 11.40 3.49
CA ASN A 187 -0.57 11.24 2.23
C ASN A 187 -0.90 9.77 1.94
N LYS A 188 0.05 8.87 2.17
CA LYS A 188 -0.13 7.42 1.97
C LYS A 188 -1.20 6.85 2.90
N PHE A 189 -1.23 7.29 4.15
CA PHE A 189 -2.26 6.91 5.10
C PHE A 189 -3.65 7.28 4.61
N PHE A 190 -3.87 8.55 4.26
CA PHE A 190 -5.18 8.98 3.79
C PHE A 190 -5.58 8.27 2.49
N HIS A 191 -4.69 8.15 1.52
CA HIS A 191 -4.98 7.45 0.27
C HIS A 191 -5.39 5.99 0.52
N THR A 192 -4.67 5.29 1.37
CA THR A 192 -4.88 3.87 1.66
C THR A 192 -6.16 3.65 2.48
N VAL A 193 -6.40 4.44 3.53
CA VAL A 193 -7.61 4.31 4.36
C VAL A 193 -8.86 4.68 3.58
N LEU A 194 -8.81 5.75 2.79
CA LEU A 194 -9.93 6.15 1.94
C LEU A 194 -10.25 5.10 0.88
N SER A 195 -9.24 4.45 0.29
CA SER A 195 -9.46 3.32 -0.63
C SER A 195 -10.15 2.14 0.07
N GLY A 196 -9.82 1.89 1.34
CA GLY A 196 -10.53 0.92 2.18
C GLY A 196 -12.01 1.28 2.39
N TRP A 197 -12.30 2.56 2.64
CA TRP A 197 -13.69 3.03 2.76
C TRP A 197 -14.46 2.89 1.44
N VAL A 198 -13.81 3.15 0.30
CA VAL A 198 -14.39 2.90 -1.04
C VAL A 198 -14.77 1.44 -1.19
N LEU A 199 -13.87 0.51 -0.86
CA LEU A 199 -14.16 -0.93 -0.95
C LEU A 199 -15.30 -1.35 -0.02
N GLY A 200 -15.27 -0.92 1.26
CA GLY A 200 -16.36 -1.21 2.19
C GLY A 200 -17.71 -0.69 1.71
N ALA A 201 -17.74 0.52 1.13
CA ALA A 201 -18.95 1.09 0.54
C ALA A 201 -19.44 0.29 -0.67
N ILE A 202 -18.53 -0.12 -1.58
CA ILE A 202 -18.85 -1.00 -2.72
C ILE A 202 -19.45 -2.32 -2.23
N PHE A 203 -18.85 -2.93 -1.22
CA PHE A 203 -19.33 -4.18 -0.63
C PHE A 203 -20.73 -4.04 -0.05
N VAL A 204 -20.98 -3.00 0.74
CA VAL A 204 -22.30 -2.73 1.33
C VAL A 204 -23.34 -2.45 0.25
N VAL A 205 -23.03 -1.65 -0.77
CA VAL A 205 -23.92 -1.38 -1.91
C VAL A 205 -24.21 -2.66 -2.68
N GLY A 206 -23.20 -3.47 -2.98
CA GLY A 206 -23.34 -4.72 -3.72
C GLY A 206 -24.24 -5.75 -2.99
N VAL A 207 -23.96 -6.00 -1.71
CA VAL A 207 -24.76 -6.89 -0.86
C VAL A 207 -26.20 -6.38 -0.74
N SER A 208 -26.39 -5.08 -0.53
CA SER A 208 -27.73 -4.48 -0.47
C SER A 208 -28.48 -4.60 -1.80
N CYS A 209 -27.80 -4.42 -2.93
CA CYS A 209 -28.38 -4.64 -4.24
C CYS A 209 -28.77 -6.11 -4.48
N TRP A 210 -28.03 -7.06 -3.92
CA TRP A 210 -28.44 -8.47 -3.93
C TRP A 210 -29.78 -8.68 -3.19
N TYR A 211 -30.00 -8.01 -2.03
CA TYR A 211 -31.29 -8.05 -1.33
C TYR A 211 -32.42 -7.48 -2.20
N LEU A 212 -32.18 -6.35 -2.87
CA LEU A 212 -33.15 -5.76 -3.81
C LEU A 212 -33.46 -6.69 -4.98
N TRP A 213 -32.45 -7.36 -5.52
CA TRP A 213 -32.60 -8.34 -6.60
C TRP A 213 -33.44 -9.54 -6.19
N LYS A 214 -33.21 -10.02 -4.95
CA LYS A 214 -34.02 -11.11 -4.34
C LYS A 214 -35.37 -10.63 -3.79
N ARG A 215 -35.70 -9.34 -3.88
CA ARG A 215 -36.91 -8.71 -3.33
C ARG A 215 -37.10 -8.92 -1.83
N ARG A 216 -35.96 -8.95 -1.07
CA ARG A 216 -35.94 -9.11 0.38
C ARG A 216 -35.57 -7.80 1.05
N ASP A 217 -36.10 -7.55 2.24
CA ASP A 217 -35.69 -6.47 3.15
C ASP A 217 -35.39 -5.12 2.46
N LYS A 218 -36.33 -4.68 1.60
CA LYS A 218 -36.15 -3.49 0.75
C LYS A 218 -35.75 -2.25 1.52
N GLN A 219 -36.34 -2.03 2.71
CA GLN A 219 -36.03 -0.86 3.54
C GLN A 219 -34.59 -0.92 4.03
N PHE A 220 -34.17 -2.07 4.55
CA PHE A 220 -32.78 -2.32 4.96
C PHE A 220 -31.81 -2.04 3.80
N ALA A 221 -32.07 -2.64 2.65
CA ALA A 221 -31.20 -2.51 1.48
C ALA A 221 -31.06 -1.05 1.03
N LEU A 222 -32.17 -0.33 0.84
CA LEU A 222 -32.13 1.08 0.39
C LEU A 222 -31.48 2.00 1.42
N SER A 223 -31.70 1.77 2.71
CA SER A 223 -31.07 2.56 3.78
C SER A 223 -29.57 2.32 3.83
N SER A 224 -29.15 1.07 3.74
CA SER A 224 -27.71 0.70 3.69
C SER A 224 -27.03 1.28 2.45
N VAL A 225 -27.66 1.18 1.27
CA VAL A 225 -27.13 1.80 0.03
C VAL A 225 -26.90 3.29 0.20
N LYS A 226 -27.86 4.02 0.77
CA LYS A 226 -27.73 5.48 0.94
C LYS A 226 -26.55 5.86 1.82
N VAL A 227 -26.41 5.22 2.99
CA VAL A 227 -25.29 5.48 3.90
C VAL A 227 -23.97 5.12 3.22
N ALA A 228 -23.87 3.91 2.67
CA ALA A 228 -22.63 3.44 2.08
C ALA A 228 -22.23 4.22 0.83
N ALA A 229 -23.18 4.56 -0.05
CA ALA A 229 -22.86 5.28 -1.27
C ALA A 229 -22.40 6.74 -1.01
N TRP A 230 -22.88 7.39 0.05
CA TRP A 230 -22.33 8.69 0.48
C TRP A 230 -20.91 8.54 1.02
N VAL A 231 -20.65 7.57 1.88
CA VAL A 231 -19.29 7.29 2.37
C VAL A 231 -18.37 6.99 1.19
N GLY A 232 -18.81 6.13 0.27
CA GLY A 232 -18.03 5.73 -0.90
C GLY A 232 -17.72 6.89 -1.85
N LEU A 233 -18.70 7.77 -2.12
CA LEU A 233 -18.49 8.94 -2.98
C LEU A 233 -17.46 9.90 -2.38
N VAL A 234 -17.64 10.26 -1.12
CA VAL A 234 -16.71 11.15 -0.42
C VAL A 234 -15.32 10.54 -0.38
N ALA A 235 -15.23 9.26 -0.01
CA ALA A 235 -13.96 8.55 0.04
C ALA A 235 -13.28 8.45 -1.34
N ALA A 236 -14.04 8.17 -2.42
CA ALA A 236 -13.49 8.06 -3.77
C ALA A 236 -12.95 9.41 -4.29
N VAL A 237 -13.66 10.52 -4.04
CA VAL A 237 -13.19 11.86 -4.43
C VAL A 237 -11.93 12.24 -3.64
N LEU A 238 -11.91 12.02 -2.33
CA LEU A 238 -10.73 12.30 -1.50
C LEU A 238 -9.57 11.35 -1.84
N SER A 239 -9.86 10.10 -2.23
CA SER A 239 -8.84 9.15 -2.70
C SER A 239 -8.20 9.61 -4.02
N ALA A 240 -8.97 10.20 -4.94
CA ALA A 240 -8.43 10.80 -6.15
C ALA A 240 -7.53 12.00 -5.83
N TRP A 241 -7.92 12.86 -4.90
CA TRP A 241 -7.12 14.00 -4.46
C TRP A 241 -5.80 13.57 -3.79
N THR A 242 -5.84 12.61 -2.87
CA THR A 242 -4.62 12.05 -2.26
C THR A 242 -3.79 11.24 -3.25
N GLY A 243 -4.41 10.69 -4.30
CA GLY A 243 -3.74 10.05 -5.43
C GLY A 243 -2.89 11.02 -6.23
N ASP A 244 -3.38 12.23 -6.50
CA ASP A 244 -2.60 13.31 -7.09
C ASP A 244 -1.39 13.68 -6.21
N GLY A 245 -1.59 13.81 -4.89
CA GLY A 245 -0.49 14.00 -3.94
C GLY A 245 0.54 12.87 -3.97
N SER A 246 0.10 11.62 -4.12
CA SER A 246 1.00 10.47 -4.26
C SER A 246 1.81 10.52 -5.55
N ALA A 247 1.22 10.89 -6.68
CA ALA A 247 1.90 11.03 -7.95
C ALA A 247 3.00 12.11 -7.87
N TYR A 248 2.67 13.26 -7.27
CA TYR A 248 3.64 14.31 -7.02
C TYR A 248 4.82 13.82 -6.16
N GLN A 249 4.55 13.14 -5.04
CA GLN A 249 5.62 12.63 -4.17
C GLN A 249 6.48 11.57 -4.86
N VAL A 250 5.89 10.71 -5.69
CA VAL A 250 6.64 9.72 -6.49
C VAL A 250 7.54 10.43 -7.50
N ALA A 251 7.07 11.47 -8.18
CA ALA A 251 7.90 12.27 -9.07
C ALA A 251 9.13 12.86 -8.37
N GLN A 252 8.92 13.41 -7.15
CA GLN A 252 9.97 14.07 -6.40
C GLN A 252 10.98 13.10 -5.73
N LYS A 253 10.56 11.90 -5.36
CA LYS A 253 11.34 10.99 -4.49
C LYS A 253 11.70 9.66 -5.14
N GLN A 254 10.95 9.23 -6.13
CA GLN A 254 11.10 7.95 -6.81
C GLN A 254 10.94 8.10 -8.34
N PRO A 255 11.77 8.92 -9.01
CA PRO A 255 11.60 9.23 -10.44
C PRO A 255 11.65 7.99 -11.33
N MET A 256 12.47 6.98 -11.03
CA MET A 256 12.51 5.71 -11.77
C MET A 256 11.15 4.98 -11.70
N LYS A 257 10.48 5.02 -10.54
CA LYS A 257 9.13 4.48 -10.39
C LYS A 257 8.11 5.25 -11.21
N LEU A 258 8.19 6.58 -11.26
CA LEU A 258 7.32 7.39 -12.10
C LEU A 258 7.52 7.02 -13.57
N ALA A 259 8.76 6.97 -14.03
CA ALA A 259 9.09 6.61 -15.41
C ALA A 259 8.55 5.21 -15.78
N ALA A 260 8.69 4.23 -14.88
CA ALA A 260 8.13 2.89 -15.07
C ALA A 260 6.59 2.87 -15.07
N MET A 261 5.94 3.65 -14.18
CA MET A 261 4.47 3.77 -14.14
C MET A 261 3.91 4.35 -15.45
N GLU A 262 4.65 5.25 -16.08
CA GLU A 262 4.23 5.91 -17.31
C GLU A 262 4.73 5.22 -18.58
N GLY A 263 5.62 4.21 -18.45
CA GLY A 263 6.31 3.61 -19.59
C GLY A 263 7.17 4.62 -20.34
N TYR A 264 7.78 5.54 -19.57
CA TYR A 264 8.45 6.74 -20.06
C TYR A 264 9.96 6.50 -20.13
N TYR A 265 10.47 6.26 -21.33
CA TYR A 265 11.88 5.88 -21.51
C TYR A 265 12.78 7.08 -21.72
N ASP A 266 12.36 8.07 -22.51
CA ASP A 266 13.15 9.26 -22.83
C ASP A 266 12.48 10.50 -22.28
N GLY A 267 13.21 11.31 -21.51
CA GLY A 267 12.70 12.51 -20.88
C GLY A 267 12.46 13.66 -21.83
N GLN A 268 11.53 14.52 -21.46
CA GLN A 268 11.27 15.76 -22.22
C GLN A 268 10.65 16.84 -21.33
N GLU A 269 10.75 18.08 -21.79
CA GLU A 269 9.98 19.20 -21.25
C GLU A 269 8.51 19.10 -21.68
N GLY A 270 7.59 19.45 -20.78
CA GLY A 270 6.17 19.39 -21.08
C GLY A 270 5.65 17.97 -21.36
N ALA A 271 6.11 16.99 -20.57
CA ALA A 271 5.79 15.59 -20.73
C ALA A 271 4.28 15.31 -20.67
N GLY A 272 3.77 14.51 -21.61
CA GLY A 272 2.39 14.07 -21.67
C GLY A 272 2.11 12.90 -20.71
N LEU A 273 0.90 12.88 -20.14
CA LEU A 273 0.42 11.74 -19.37
C LEU A 273 -0.21 10.71 -20.31
N VAL A 274 0.25 9.48 -20.27
CA VAL A 274 -0.37 8.39 -21.05
C VAL A 274 -1.68 7.98 -20.37
N ALA A 275 -2.81 8.47 -20.91
CA ALA A 275 -4.13 8.11 -20.39
C ALA A 275 -4.49 6.65 -20.71
N PHE A 276 -4.14 6.18 -21.89
CA PHE A 276 -4.29 4.81 -22.36
C PHE A 276 -3.11 4.42 -23.23
N GLY A 277 -2.60 3.20 -23.11
CA GLY A 277 -1.50 2.72 -23.93
C GLY A 277 -1.41 1.20 -23.95
N ILE A 278 -0.88 0.69 -25.07
CA ILE A 278 -0.50 -0.73 -25.22
C ILE A 278 1.02 -0.74 -25.39
N LEU A 279 1.70 -1.30 -24.42
CA LEU A 279 3.16 -1.44 -24.47
C LEU A 279 3.59 -2.39 -25.57
N ASN A 280 4.75 -2.08 -26.17
CA ASN A 280 5.33 -2.91 -27.20
C ASN A 280 6.09 -4.09 -26.56
N PRO A 281 5.67 -5.35 -26.77
CA PRO A 281 6.34 -6.50 -26.19
C PRO A 281 7.75 -6.77 -26.76
N GLN A 282 8.13 -6.07 -27.82
CA GLN A 282 9.49 -6.15 -28.42
C GLN A 282 10.49 -5.25 -27.67
N LYS A 283 10.02 -4.31 -26.84
CA LYS A 283 10.87 -3.49 -25.97
C LYS A 283 11.43 -4.37 -24.85
N GLN A 284 12.73 -4.72 -24.94
CA GLN A 284 13.39 -5.63 -24.01
C GLN A 284 14.34 -4.90 -23.05
N THR A 285 15.07 -3.92 -23.54
CA THR A 285 16.03 -3.11 -22.77
C THR A 285 15.74 -1.62 -22.94
N PRO A 286 16.16 -0.75 -22.00
CA PRO A 286 15.87 0.68 -22.06
C PRO A 286 16.35 1.36 -23.36
N ASP A 287 17.52 0.96 -23.86
CA ASP A 287 18.22 1.58 -25.00
C ASP A 287 18.15 0.78 -26.32
N ASP A 288 17.23 -0.17 -26.47
CA ASP A 288 17.13 -1.06 -27.64
C ASP A 288 16.61 -0.37 -28.92
N GLY A 289 16.28 0.92 -28.85
CA GLY A 289 15.78 1.70 -29.99
C GLY A 289 14.35 1.33 -30.44
N VAL A 290 13.67 0.45 -29.71
CA VAL A 290 12.28 0.04 -29.99
C VAL A 290 11.32 1.02 -29.33
N ASP A 291 10.28 1.47 -30.08
CA ASP A 291 9.23 2.31 -29.51
C ASP A 291 8.54 1.57 -28.35
N PRO A 292 8.45 2.16 -27.16
CA PRO A 292 7.83 1.53 -26.00
C PRO A 292 6.33 1.23 -26.17
N PHE A 293 5.65 1.86 -27.11
CA PHE A 293 4.22 1.70 -27.32
C PHE A 293 3.87 1.23 -28.74
N LEU A 294 2.95 0.28 -28.84
CA LEU A 294 2.25 -0.02 -30.09
C LEU A 294 1.19 1.03 -30.38
N MET A 295 0.55 1.56 -29.34
CA MET A 295 -0.46 2.61 -29.41
C MET A 295 -0.53 3.33 -28.06
N ARG A 296 -0.65 4.66 -28.10
CA ARG A 296 -0.88 5.47 -26.90
C ARG A 296 -1.79 6.66 -27.17
N ILE A 297 -2.51 7.06 -26.13
CA ILE A 297 -3.29 8.30 -26.09
C ILE A 297 -2.74 9.10 -24.93
N GLU A 298 -2.17 10.26 -25.22
CA GLU A 298 -1.55 11.15 -24.25
C GLU A 298 -2.38 12.41 -24.04
N ILE A 299 -2.37 12.89 -22.79
CA ILE A 299 -2.84 14.23 -22.45
C ILE A 299 -1.60 15.12 -22.37
N PRO A 300 -1.41 16.05 -23.31
CA PRO A 300 -0.19 16.87 -23.39
C PRO A 300 0.08 17.62 -22.09
N LYS A 301 1.35 17.74 -21.70
CA LYS A 301 1.83 18.50 -20.52
C LYS A 301 1.30 18.04 -19.16
N MET A 302 0.42 17.04 -19.12
CA MET A 302 -0.24 16.64 -17.89
C MET A 302 0.71 15.92 -16.93
N LEU A 303 1.69 15.15 -17.42
CA LEU A 303 2.67 14.47 -16.56
C LEU A 303 3.59 15.48 -15.87
N SER A 304 4.10 16.47 -16.61
CA SER A 304 4.86 17.58 -16.03
C SER A 304 4.05 18.36 -14.99
N LEU A 305 2.80 18.69 -15.30
CA LEU A 305 1.92 19.39 -14.36
C LEU A 305 1.67 18.60 -13.08
N LEU A 306 1.41 17.29 -13.16
CA LEU A 306 1.16 16.44 -12.00
C LEU A 306 2.44 16.17 -11.19
N GLY A 307 3.55 15.90 -11.87
CA GLY A 307 4.82 15.55 -11.24
C GLY A 307 5.59 16.74 -10.67
N GLU A 308 5.52 17.89 -11.32
CA GLU A 308 6.34 19.05 -11.01
C GLU A 308 5.56 20.31 -10.64
N ARG A 309 4.21 20.30 -10.76
CA ARG A 309 3.34 21.46 -10.61
C ARG A 309 3.67 22.58 -11.61
N ASP A 310 4.40 22.25 -12.69
CA ASP A 310 4.74 23.11 -13.79
C ASP A 310 4.52 22.34 -15.10
N ALA A 311 3.72 22.91 -16.02
CA ALA A 311 3.33 22.24 -17.26
C ALA A 311 4.48 22.08 -18.28
N ASP A 312 5.53 22.89 -18.14
CA ASP A 312 6.69 22.90 -19.03
C ASP A 312 7.95 22.29 -18.40
N ALA A 313 7.84 21.79 -17.14
CA ALA A 313 8.96 21.15 -16.46
C ALA A 313 9.45 19.89 -17.18
N PHE A 314 10.77 19.67 -17.11
CA PHE A 314 11.40 18.45 -17.59
C PHE A 314 11.06 17.25 -16.67
N ILE A 315 10.63 16.15 -17.26
CA ILE A 315 10.46 14.87 -16.58
C ILE A 315 11.48 13.88 -17.13
N PRO A 316 12.40 13.34 -16.32
CA PRO A 316 13.38 12.36 -16.78
C PRO A 316 12.70 11.03 -17.09
N GLY A 317 13.09 10.41 -18.19
CA GLY A 317 12.74 9.04 -18.53
C GLY A 317 13.71 8.01 -17.93
N ILE A 318 13.46 6.73 -18.20
CA ILE A 318 14.31 5.64 -17.71
C ILE A 318 15.75 5.80 -18.20
N ASN A 319 15.95 6.15 -19.48
CA ASN A 319 17.28 6.33 -20.08
C ASN A 319 18.03 7.49 -19.40
N ASP A 320 17.37 8.65 -19.21
CA ASP A 320 17.99 9.78 -18.52
C ASP A 320 18.40 9.45 -17.07
N LEU A 321 17.58 8.67 -16.39
CA LEU A 321 17.84 8.25 -14.99
C LEU A 321 19.02 7.27 -14.88
N LEU A 322 19.27 6.50 -15.95
CA LEU A 322 20.42 5.59 -16.04
C LEU A 322 21.68 6.32 -16.51
N GLU A 323 21.59 7.17 -17.53
CA GLU A 323 22.71 7.88 -18.13
C GLU A 323 23.16 9.09 -17.30
N GLY A 324 22.24 9.73 -16.59
CA GLY A 324 22.51 10.98 -15.86
C GLY A 324 22.65 12.17 -16.81
N GLY A 325 23.39 13.21 -16.37
CA GLY A 325 23.74 14.37 -17.21
C GLY A 325 22.67 15.46 -17.32
N TYR A 326 21.43 15.22 -16.92
CA TYR A 326 20.37 16.24 -16.90
C TYR A 326 20.47 17.13 -15.64
N THR A 327 19.87 18.32 -15.71
CA THR A 327 19.92 19.30 -14.61
C THR A 327 18.84 19.01 -13.58
N LEU A 328 19.23 18.88 -12.31
CA LEU A 328 18.34 18.75 -11.16
C LEU A 328 17.79 20.13 -10.75
N LYS A 329 16.75 20.14 -9.90
CA LYS A 329 16.09 21.36 -9.41
C LYS A 329 17.02 22.32 -8.65
N ASP A 330 18.05 21.80 -8.01
CA ASP A 330 19.06 22.57 -7.28
C ASP A 330 20.15 23.12 -8.20
N GLY A 331 20.06 22.90 -9.50
CA GLY A 331 21.02 23.32 -10.52
C GLY A 331 22.21 22.37 -10.67
N SER A 332 22.30 21.31 -9.88
CA SER A 332 23.35 20.29 -10.03
C SER A 332 23.06 19.35 -11.21
N THR A 333 24.08 18.64 -11.66
CA THR A 333 23.97 17.63 -12.71
C THR A 333 23.67 16.27 -12.08
N ALA A 334 22.67 15.56 -12.60
CA ALA A 334 22.33 14.22 -12.16
C ALA A 334 23.47 13.23 -12.46
N LEU A 335 23.84 12.42 -11.46
CA LEU A 335 24.82 11.35 -11.62
C LEU A 335 24.20 10.19 -12.42
N SER A 336 25.02 9.54 -13.25
CA SER A 336 24.63 8.28 -13.89
C SER A 336 24.43 7.15 -12.87
N ALA A 337 23.72 6.11 -13.26
CA ALA A 337 23.56 4.89 -12.45
C ALA A 337 24.92 4.26 -12.13
N GLU A 338 25.84 4.22 -13.10
CA GLU A 338 27.18 3.68 -12.93
C GLU A 338 28.01 4.48 -11.92
N GLU A 339 27.94 5.82 -11.96
CA GLU A 339 28.59 6.67 -10.97
C GLU A 339 28.02 6.45 -9.55
N LYS A 340 26.69 6.30 -9.42
CA LYS A 340 26.05 5.95 -8.13
C LYS A 340 26.51 4.58 -7.62
N ILE A 341 26.62 3.58 -8.51
CA ILE A 341 27.12 2.25 -8.18
C ILE A 341 28.58 2.32 -7.70
N ALA A 342 29.44 3.04 -8.41
CA ALA A 342 30.85 3.21 -8.03
C ALA A 342 30.98 3.89 -6.65
N ARG A 343 30.20 4.94 -6.38
CA ARG A 343 30.18 5.60 -5.07
C ARG A 343 29.64 4.68 -3.97
N GLY A 344 28.64 3.87 -4.27
CA GLY A 344 28.11 2.86 -3.34
C GLY A 344 29.14 1.80 -2.98
N GLN A 345 29.92 1.32 -3.96
CA GLN A 345 31.04 0.39 -3.72
C GLN A 345 32.14 1.02 -2.87
N MET A 346 32.44 2.30 -3.09
CA MET A 346 33.35 3.05 -2.20
C MET A 346 32.81 3.12 -0.77
N ALA A 347 31.52 3.37 -0.58
CA ALA A 347 30.89 3.41 0.75
C ALA A 347 30.99 2.04 1.46
N ILE A 348 30.66 0.94 0.78
CA ILE A 348 30.76 -0.42 1.33
C ILE A 348 32.22 -0.74 1.72
N THR A 349 33.17 -0.39 0.84
CA THR A 349 34.61 -0.60 1.11
C THR A 349 35.09 0.22 2.29
N ALA A 350 34.69 1.50 2.37
CA ALA A 350 34.99 2.37 3.48
C ALA A 350 34.41 1.86 4.80
N PHE A 351 33.18 1.35 4.78
CA PHE A 351 32.56 0.73 5.94
C PHE A 351 33.33 -0.49 6.45
N ALA A 352 33.76 -1.37 5.55
CA ALA A 352 34.59 -2.54 5.91
C ALA A 352 35.92 -2.11 6.50
N LYS A 353 36.62 -1.09 5.94
CA LYS A 353 37.86 -0.53 6.48
C LYS A 353 37.63 0.10 7.85
N TYR A 354 36.56 0.88 8.03
CA TYR A 354 36.21 1.47 9.31
C TYR A 354 36.12 0.42 10.42
N ARG A 355 35.32 -0.64 10.18
CA ARG A 355 35.14 -1.72 11.16
C ARG A 355 36.45 -2.45 11.48
N LYS A 356 37.31 -2.68 10.47
CA LYS A 356 38.63 -3.30 10.66
C LYS A 356 39.53 -2.43 11.49
N ALA A 357 39.69 -1.15 11.13
CA ALA A 357 40.53 -0.19 11.84
C ALA A 357 40.07 -0.01 13.30
N LYS A 358 38.78 0.05 13.56
CA LYS A 358 38.21 0.08 14.93
C LYS A 358 38.56 -1.19 15.73
N ALA A 359 38.47 -2.37 15.13
CA ALA A 359 38.84 -3.63 15.79
C ALA A 359 40.35 -3.71 16.11
N GLU A 360 41.18 -3.09 15.30
CA GLU A 360 42.63 -3.02 15.47
C GLU A 360 43.10 -1.85 16.34
N GLY A 361 42.18 -0.96 16.79
CA GLY A 361 42.49 0.21 17.61
C GLY A 361 43.19 1.33 16.84
N ASN A 362 43.10 1.34 15.51
CA ASN A 362 43.70 2.38 14.65
C ASN A 362 42.67 3.50 14.40
N ASP A 363 42.64 4.47 15.32
CA ASP A 363 41.67 5.56 15.27
C ASP A 363 41.87 6.52 14.08
N GLU A 364 43.10 6.72 13.60
CA GLU A 364 43.37 7.58 12.45
C GLU A 364 42.80 6.99 11.16
N GLU A 365 43.05 5.72 10.88
CA GLU A 365 42.49 5.02 9.71
C GLU A 365 40.97 4.89 9.81
N ALA A 366 40.44 4.65 11.02
CA ALA A 366 39.01 4.62 11.25
C ALA A 366 38.34 5.96 10.92
N GLN A 367 38.96 7.10 11.29
CA GLN A 367 38.41 8.42 11.00
C GLN A 367 38.40 8.73 9.50
N VAL A 368 39.46 8.41 8.76
CA VAL A 368 39.51 8.57 7.29
C VAL A 368 38.45 7.71 6.61
N ALA A 369 38.34 6.45 7.02
CA ALA A 369 37.34 5.54 6.48
C ALA A 369 35.91 6.02 6.79
N ARG A 370 35.66 6.56 8.00
CA ARG A 370 34.37 7.14 8.37
C ARG A 370 34.00 8.35 7.52
N GLN A 371 34.95 9.23 7.22
CA GLN A 371 34.73 10.39 6.36
C GLN A 371 34.30 9.93 4.95
N THR A 372 35.07 9.01 4.34
CA THR A 372 34.75 8.44 3.00
C THR A 372 33.38 7.79 2.99
N LEU A 373 33.02 7.04 4.06
CA LEU A 373 31.72 6.44 4.22
C LEU A 373 30.61 7.51 4.25
N THR A 374 30.78 8.57 5.05
CA THR A 374 29.79 9.63 5.21
C THR A 374 29.51 10.35 3.89
N GLU A 375 30.56 10.67 3.13
CA GLU A 375 30.47 11.35 1.83
C GLU A 375 29.73 10.51 0.78
N ASN A 376 29.84 9.18 0.84
CA ASN A 376 29.23 8.26 -0.13
C ASN A 376 28.02 7.51 0.42
N MET A 377 27.60 7.77 1.67
CA MET A 377 26.45 7.10 2.31
C MET A 377 25.12 7.21 1.53
N PRO A 378 24.78 8.33 0.87
CA PRO A 378 23.58 8.42 0.05
C PRO A 378 23.50 7.39 -1.08
N TYR A 379 24.63 6.82 -1.47
CA TYR A 379 24.73 5.82 -2.55
C TYR A 379 25.00 4.41 -2.02
N PHE A 380 24.98 4.19 -0.70
CA PHE A 380 25.37 2.92 -0.07
C PHE A 380 24.64 1.72 -0.67
N GLY A 381 23.33 1.81 -0.88
CA GLY A 381 22.52 0.74 -1.47
C GLY A 381 22.91 0.39 -2.90
N TYR A 382 23.33 1.37 -3.69
CA TYR A 382 23.77 1.14 -5.07
C TYR A 382 25.03 0.25 -5.17
N GLY A 383 25.85 0.21 -4.12
CA GLY A 383 27.03 -0.65 -4.09
C GLY A 383 26.76 -2.16 -4.14
N TYR A 384 25.53 -2.58 -3.91
CA TYR A 384 25.09 -3.98 -4.07
C TYR A 384 24.57 -4.29 -5.47
N ILE A 385 24.32 -3.28 -6.29
CA ILE A 385 23.82 -3.41 -7.67
C ILE A 385 24.99 -3.75 -8.59
N LYS A 386 24.80 -4.73 -9.48
CA LYS A 386 25.83 -5.20 -10.39
C LYS A 386 25.72 -4.59 -11.79
N ASP A 387 24.51 -4.33 -12.24
CA ASP A 387 24.18 -3.79 -13.54
C ASP A 387 23.16 -2.65 -13.36
N ALA A 388 23.40 -1.51 -14.03
CA ALA A 388 22.51 -0.36 -13.98
C ALA A 388 21.06 -0.69 -14.36
N ASN A 389 20.85 -1.64 -15.24
CA ASN A 389 19.52 -2.10 -15.65
C ASN A 389 18.73 -2.78 -14.52
N GLU A 390 19.38 -3.28 -13.48
CA GLU A 390 18.71 -3.82 -12.29
C GLU A 390 17.90 -2.75 -11.54
N LEU A 391 18.23 -1.47 -11.75
CA LEU A 391 17.50 -0.33 -11.15
C LEU A 391 16.13 -0.09 -11.77
N VAL A 392 15.87 -0.68 -12.95
CA VAL A 392 14.60 -0.51 -13.67
C VAL A 392 13.58 -1.53 -13.17
N PRO A 393 12.46 -1.10 -12.56
CA PRO A 393 11.41 -2.01 -12.14
C PRO A 393 10.71 -2.63 -13.36
N ASN A 394 9.88 -3.66 -13.11
CA ASN A 394 9.08 -4.28 -14.18
C ASN A 394 8.09 -3.26 -14.76
N VAL A 395 8.46 -2.65 -15.89
CA VAL A 395 7.69 -1.58 -16.54
C VAL A 395 6.29 -2.05 -16.94
N PRO A 396 6.10 -3.20 -17.63
CA PRO A 396 4.76 -3.66 -17.99
C PRO A 396 3.83 -3.83 -16.80
N LEU A 397 4.30 -4.48 -15.74
CA LEU A 397 3.51 -4.69 -14.52
C LEU A 397 3.12 -3.34 -13.89
N THR A 398 4.09 -2.45 -13.69
CA THR A 398 3.88 -1.16 -13.02
C THR A 398 2.95 -0.28 -13.84
N PHE A 399 3.14 -0.22 -15.17
CA PHE A 399 2.33 0.55 -16.10
C PHE A 399 0.86 0.10 -16.10
N TYR A 400 0.60 -1.18 -16.32
CA TYR A 400 -0.78 -1.67 -16.41
C TYR A 400 -1.51 -1.63 -15.07
N MET A 401 -0.83 -1.95 -13.96
CA MET A 401 -1.46 -1.89 -12.64
C MET A 401 -1.83 -0.46 -12.26
N PHE A 402 -1.00 0.53 -12.61
CA PHE A 402 -1.32 1.93 -12.41
C PHE A 402 -2.59 2.34 -13.17
N ARG A 403 -2.72 1.98 -14.45
CA ARG A 403 -3.92 2.26 -15.27
C ARG A 403 -5.16 1.58 -14.72
N VAL A 404 -5.06 0.32 -14.32
CA VAL A 404 -6.18 -0.41 -13.70
C VAL A 404 -6.67 0.33 -12.45
N MET A 405 -5.76 0.73 -11.56
CA MET A 405 -6.10 1.47 -10.35
C MET A 405 -6.80 2.79 -10.65
N VAL A 406 -6.24 3.61 -11.54
CA VAL A 406 -6.76 4.96 -11.85
C VAL A 406 -8.11 4.88 -12.57
N ILE A 407 -8.23 4.01 -13.58
CA ILE A 407 -9.49 3.84 -14.34
C ILE A 407 -10.61 3.36 -13.41
N LEU A 408 -10.34 2.38 -12.54
CA LEU A 408 -11.32 1.89 -11.59
C LEU A 408 -11.65 2.97 -10.54
N GLY A 409 -10.69 3.79 -10.11
CA GLY A 409 -10.94 4.93 -9.23
C GLY A 409 -11.94 5.92 -9.83
N GLY A 410 -11.76 6.30 -11.09
CA GLY A 410 -12.71 7.13 -11.84
C GLY A 410 -14.09 6.46 -11.99
N TYR A 411 -14.09 5.16 -12.29
CA TYR A 411 -15.33 4.37 -12.35
C TYR A 411 -16.09 4.38 -11.02
N PHE A 412 -15.42 4.26 -9.87
CA PHE A 412 -16.09 4.25 -8.57
C PHE A 412 -16.74 5.58 -8.22
N ILE A 413 -16.15 6.71 -8.59
CA ILE A 413 -16.80 8.03 -8.44
C ILE A 413 -18.11 8.04 -9.24
N LEU A 414 -18.07 7.68 -10.51
CA LEU A 414 -19.26 7.61 -11.37
C LEU A 414 -20.29 6.61 -10.83
N PHE A 415 -19.85 5.43 -10.39
CA PHE A 415 -20.71 4.40 -9.81
C PHE A 415 -21.50 4.92 -8.61
N PHE A 416 -20.84 5.57 -7.63
CA PHE A 416 -21.53 6.10 -6.45
C PHE A 416 -22.47 7.26 -6.79
N LEU A 417 -22.12 8.12 -7.74
CA LEU A 417 -23.02 9.18 -8.23
C LEU A 417 -24.29 8.58 -8.82
N VAL A 418 -24.17 7.58 -9.68
CA VAL A 418 -25.31 6.88 -10.30
C VAL A 418 -26.14 6.17 -9.24
N VAL A 419 -25.50 5.44 -8.32
CA VAL A 419 -26.20 4.72 -7.23
C VAL A 419 -27.00 5.70 -6.37
N LEU A 420 -26.41 6.82 -5.94
CA LEU A 420 -27.09 7.85 -5.16
C LEU A 420 -28.26 8.44 -5.92
N PHE A 421 -28.05 8.84 -7.17
CA PHE A 421 -29.12 9.36 -8.02
C PHE A 421 -30.32 8.41 -8.08
N LEU A 422 -30.05 7.12 -8.37
CA LEU A 422 -31.11 6.11 -8.47
C LEU A 422 -31.77 5.80 -7.12
N ALA A 423 -31.01 5.79 -6.02
CA ALA A 423 -31.52 5.53 -4.68
C ALA A 423 -32.48 6.64 -4.19
N TYR A 424 -32.20 7.91 -4.52
CA TYR A 424 -33.06 9.02 -4.15
C TYR A 424 -34.27 9.21 -5.09
N LYS A 425 -34.10 8.93 -6.38
CA LYS A 425 -35.21 8.95 -7.36
C LYS A 425 -36.12 7.71 -7.26
N ARG A 426 -35.85 6.78 -6.33
CA ARG A 426 -36.62 5.54 -6.06
C ARG A 426 -36.66 4.53 -7.20
N ASN A 427 -35.79 4.66 -8.17
CA ASN A 427 -35.75 3.74 -9.30
C ASN A 427 -34.84 2.54 -9.04
N LEU A 428 -33.85 2.66 -8.11
CA LEU A 428 -32.84 1.63 -7.84
C LEU A 428 -33.51 0.25 -7.57
N SER A 429 -34.56 0.19 -6.74
CA SER A 429 -35.22 -1.08 -6.39
C SER A 429 -35.89 -1.80 -7.56
N LYS A 430 -36.05 -1.16 -8.72
CA LYS A 430 -36.67 -1.71 -9.92
C LYS A 430 -35.65 -2.08 -11.00
N LEU A 431 -34.42 -1.57 -10.92
CA LEU A 431 -33.41 -1.69 -11.97
C LEU A 431 -32.50 -2.90 -11.75
N ARG A 432 -32.94 -4.06 -12.20
CA ARG A 432 -32.20 -5.32 -12.04
C ARG A 432 -30.78 -5.28 -12.62
N TRP A 433 -30.59 -4.61 -13.75
CA TRP A 433 -29.28 -4.47 -14.36
C TRP A 433 -28.29 -3.73 -13.42
N MET A 434 -28.78 -2.70 -12.71
CA MET A 434 -27.94 -1.95 -11.76
C MET A 434 -27.57 -2.80 -10.53
N HIS A 435 -28.46 -3.73 -10.11
CA HIS A 435 -28.14 -4.68 -9.05
C HIS A 435 -26.98 -5.61 -9.47
N MET A 436 -26.97 -6.05 -10.73
CA MET A 436 -25.87 -6.85 -11.26
C MET A 436 -24.58 -6.05 -11.37
N VAL A 437 -24.64 -4.81 -11.86
CA VAL A 437 -23.48 -3.91 -11.89
C VAL A 437 -22.90 -3.75 -10.47
N ALA A 438 -23.73 -3.48 -9.47
CA ALA A 438 -23.28 -3.32 -8.09
C ALA A 438 -22.60 -4.58 -7.53
N LEU A 439 -23.13 -5.77 -7.84
CA LEU A 439 -22.52 -7.04 -7.44
C LEU A 439 -21.14 -7.25 -8.09
N TRP A 440 -21.04 -7.00 -9.40
CA TRP A 440 -19.79 -7.15 -10.14
C TRP A 440 -18.77 -6.04 -9.83
N THR A 441 -19.20 -4.94 -9.22
CA THR A 441 -18.29 -3.89 -8.74
C THR A 441 -17.52 -4.35 -7.49
N ILE A 442 -18.03 -5.33 -6.70
CA ILE A 442 -17.30 -5.83 -5.51
C ILE A 442 -15.90 -6.34 -5.87
N PRO A 443 -15.73 -7.31 -6.80
CA PRO A 443 -14.37 -7.75 -7.17
C PRO A 443 -13.51 -6.64 -7.78
N LEU A 444 -14.10 -5.67 -8.48
CA LEU A 444 -13.34 -4.53 -9.03
C LEU A 444 -12.72 -3.66 -7.94
N GLY A 445 -13.38 -3.50 -6.78
CA GLY A 445 -12.82 -2.81 -5.63
C GLY A 445 -11.55 -3.49 -5.09
N TYR A 446 -11.56 -4.81 -4.99
CA TYR A 446 -10.38 -5.59 -4.62
C TYR A 446 -9.26 -5.49 -5.65
N ILE A 447 -9.61 -5.61 -6.94
CA ILE A 447 -8.63 -5.48 -8.03
C ILE A 447 -7.95 -4.12 -8.00
N ALA A 448 -8.69 -3.04 -7.81
CA ALA A 448 -8.12 -1.69 -7.72
C ALA A 448 -7.14 -1.54 -6.54
N GLY A 449 -7.50 -2.07 -5.37
CA GLY A 449 -6.63 -2.05 -4.19
C GLY A 449 -5.34 -2.86 -4.39
N GLN A 450 -5.44 -4.07 -4.94
CA GLN A 450 -4.28 -4.91 -5.24
C GLN A 450 -3.40 -4.28 -6.33
N ALA A 451 -3.99 -3.67 -7.35
CA ALA A 451 -3.26 -2.96 -8.39
C ALA A 451 -2.45 -1.77 -7.81
N GLY A 452 -3.04 -1.01 -6.87
CA GLY A 452 -2.35 0.06 -6.17
C GLY A 452 -1.13 -0.41 -5.38
N TRP A 453 -1.25 -1.55 -4.67
CA TRP A 453 -0.11 -2.15 -3.97
C TRP A 453 0.95 -2.71 -4.93
N ALA A 454 0.55 -3.32 -6.04
CA ALA A 454 1.51 -3.75 -7.06
C ALA A 454 2.34 -2.57 -7.60
N VAL A 455 1.71 -1.42 -7.89
CA VAL A 455 2.43 -0.20 -8.27
C VAL A 455 3.36 0.27 -7.15
N ALA A 456 2.88 0.32 -5.91
CA ALA A 456 3.65 0.82 -4.79
C ALA A 456 4.91 -0.02 -4.52
N GLU A 457 4.80 -1.34 -4.52
CA GLU A 457 5.85 -2.25 -4.08
C GLU A 457 6.68 -2.82 -5.25
N CYS A 458 6.06 -3.21 -6.36
CA CYS A 458 6.81 -3.66 -7.54
C CYS A 458 7.49 -2.50 -8.27
N GLY A 459 6.87 -1.30 -8.28
CA GLY A 459 7.48 -0.10 -8.82
C GLY A 459 8.66 0.44 -8.01
N ARG A 460 8.84 -0.01 -6.77
CA ARG A 460 10.00 0.32 -5.93
C ARG A 460 11.20 -0.61 -6.17
N GLN A 461 11.01 -1.74 -6.82
CA GLN A 461 12.13 -2.68 -7.04
C GLN A 461 13.27 -2.02 -7.82
N PRO A 462 14.55 -2.40 -7.53
CA PRO A 462 14.98 -3.51 -6.67
C PRO A 462 15.06 -3.21 -5.17
N TRP A 463 14.54 -2.07 -4.73
CA TRP A 463 14.73 -1.58 -3.36
C TRP A 463 13.78 -2.21 -2.34
N ALA A 464 14.32 -2.68 -1.23
CA ALA A 464 13.58 -2.87 0.03
C ALA A 464 13.41 -1.53 0.76
N ILE A 465 14.49 -0.73 0.81
CA ILE A 465 14.47 0.66 1.28
C ILE A 465 15.08 1.49 0.16
N GLN A 466 14.34 2.47 -0.31
CA GLN A 466 14.72 3.30 -1.46
C GLN A 466 16.15 3.82 -1.33
N ASP A 467 16.98 3.57 -2.34
CA ASP A 467 18.38 3.98 -2.49
C ASP A 467 19.37 3.45 -1.42
N MET A 468 18.88 2.81 -0.35
CA MET A 468 19.68 2.40 0.80
C MET A 468 19.89 0.90 0.91
N LEU A 469 18.87 0.10 0.63
CA LEU A 469 18.95 -1.35 0.82
C LEU A 469 18.18 -2.06 -0.29
N PRO A 470 18.87 -2.74 -1.22
CA PRO A 470 18.18 -3.57 -2.20
C PRO A 470 17.66 -4.86 -1.57
N VAL A 471 16.66 -5.46 -2.20
CA VAL A 471 16.03 -6.72 -1.75
C VAL A 471 17.07 -7.84 -1.58
N SER A 472 18.05 -7.92 -2.47
CA SER A 472 19.14 -8.93 -2.40
C SER A 472 19.95 -8.87 -1.10
N ALA A 473 20.11 -7.68 -0.51
CA ALA A 473 20.82 -7.49 0.75
C ALA A 473 19.90 -7.58 1.98
N ALA A 474 18.58 -7.45 1.78
CA ALA A 474 17.57 -7.39 2.84
C ALA A 474 17.11 -8.77 3.36
N ILE A 475 17.21 -9.81 2.54
CA ILE A 475 16.72 -11.16 2.87
C ILE A 475 17.58 -11.86 3.91
N SER A 476 16.97 -12.79 4.65
CA SER A 476 17.65 -13.71 5.57
C SER A 476 18.46 -14.76 4.80
N LYS A 477 19.53 -15.23 5.40
CA LYS A 477 20.30 -16.39 4.89
C LYS A 477 19.55 -17.67 5.28
N LEU A 478 18.68 -18.13 4.42
CA LEU A 478 17.87 -19.34 4.59
C LEU A 478 18.14 -20.34 3.46
N ASP A 479 17.75 -21.58 3.68
CA ASP A 479 17.67 -22.56 2.62
C ASP A 479 16.44 -22.31 1.73
N THR A 480 16.63 -22.28 0.43
CA THR A 480 15.57 -22.03 -0.56
C THR A 480 14.42 -23.02 -0.44
N GLY A 481 14.70 -24.31 -0.17
CA GLY A 481 13.66 -25.33 0.03
C GLY A 481 12.77 -25.06 1.24
N SER A 482 13.33 -24.49 2.31
CA SER A 482 12.56 -24.10 3.50
C SER A 482 11.59 -22.95 3.19
N VAL A 483 12.01 -21.97 2.39
CA VAL A 483 11.14 -20.85 1.96
C VAL A 483 10.05 -21.35 1.01
N GLN A 484 10.37 -22.25 0.07
CA GLN A 484 9.38 -22.88 -0.80
C GLN A 484 8.33 -23.65 0.00
N LEU A 485 8.74 -24.44 1.00
CA LEU A 485 7.84 -25.19 1.85
C LEU A 485 6.86 -24.26 2.59
N THR A 486 7.37 -23.19 3.20
CA THR A 486 6.52 -22.22 3.92
C THR A 486 5.62 -21.43 2.97
N PHE A 487 6.07 -21.09 1.76
CA PHE A 487 5.25 -20.48 0.72
C PHE A 487 4.02 -21.34 0.39
N PHE A 488 4.20 -22.62 0.08
CA PHE A 488 3.09 -23.50 -0.25
C PHE A 488 2.17 -23.77 0.95
N LEU A 489 2.75 -23.86 2.15
CA LEU A 489 1.97 -24.01 3.37
C LEU A 489 1.06 -22.79 3.58
N PHE A 490 1.57 -21.57 3.43
CA PHE A 490 0.78 -20.36 3.56
C PHE A 490 -0.25 -20.22 2.43
N LEU A 491 0.11 -20.56 1.20
CA LEU A 491 -0.83 -20.56 0.08
C LEU A 491 -2.05 -21.43 0.36
N ILE A 492 -1.82 -22.66 0.85
CA ILE A 492 -2.88 -23.60 1.20
C ILE A 492 -3.71 -23.06 2.38
N LEU A 493 -3.03 -22.66 3.46
CA LEU A 493 -3.69 -22.14 4.67
C LEU A 493 -4.57 -20.93 4.37
N PHE A 494 -4.03 -19.91 3.71
CA PHE A 494 -4.77 -18.69 3.39
C PHE A 494 -5.92 -18.95 2.42
N THR A 495 -5.72 -19.85 1.45
CA THR A 495 -6.81 -20.25 0.54
C THR A 495 -7.95 -20.91 1.30
N ILE A 496 -7.65 -21.82 2.24
CA ILE A 496 -8.66 -22.46 3.10
C ILE A 496 -9.39 -21.41 3.93
N LEU A 497 -8.66 -20.49 4.57
CA LEU A 497 -9.24 -19.41 5.38
C LEU A 497 -10.15 -18.50 4.54
N LEU A 498 -9.73 -18.12 3.34
CA LEU A 498 -10.53 -17.29 2.42
C LEU A 498 -11.80 -18.01 1.98
N ILE A 499 -11.72 -19.29 1.62
CA ILE A 499 -12.90 -20.09 1.24
C ILE A 499 -13.86 -20.21 2.44
N ALA A 500 -13.34 -20.47 3.63
CA ALA A 500 -14.14 -20.55 4.86
C ALA A 500 -14.85 -19.22 5.15
N GLU A 501 -14.12 -18.10 5.06
CA GLU A 501 -14.68 -16.77 5.28
C GLU A 501 -15.79 -16.44 4.29
N ILE A 502 -15.53 -16.62 2.97
CA ILE A 502 -16.55 -16.40 1.93
C ILE A 502 -17.78 -17.27 2.22
N GLY A 503 -17.59 -18.53 2.59
CA GLY A 503 -18.69 -19.45 2.95
C GLY A 503 -19.50 -18.95 4.15
N ILE A 504 -18.84 -18.51 5.22
CA ILE A 504 -19.48 -17.99 6.43
C ILE A 504 -20.19 -16.65 6.13
N MET A 505 -19.55 -15.75 5.39
CA MET A 505 -20.15 -14.47 4.97
C MET A 505 -21.40 -14.69 4.12
N LEU A 506 -21.33 -15.54 3.10
CA LEU A 506 -22.48 -15.86 2.25
C LEU A 506 -23.62 -16.48 3.06
N LYS A 507 -23.32 -17.37 4.03
CA LYS A 507 -24.33 -17.93 4.94
C LYS A 507 -24.96 -16.83 5.82
N ALA A 508 -24.17 -15.90 6.35
CA ALA A 508 -24.66 -14.77 7.14
C ALA A 508 -25.55 -13.83 6.29
N ILE A 509 -25.11 -13.49 5.08
CA ILE A 509 -25.87 -12.67 4.13
C ILE A 509 -27.20 -13.34 3.76
N ARG A 510 -27.20 -14.66 3.47
CA ARG A 510 -28.41 -15.41 3.14
C ARG A 510 -29.38 -15.53 4.32
N LYS A 511 -28.88 -15.65 5.55
CA LYS A 511 -29.72 -15.67 6.76
C LYS A 511 -30.50 -14.37 6.89
N GLY A 512 -29.88 -13.23 6.60
CA GLY A 512 -30.52 -11.92 6.61
C GLY A 512 -30.45 -11.20 7.93
N VAL A 513 -31.15 -10.05 7.96
CA VAL A 513 -31.29 -9.22 9.18
C VAL A 513 -32.21 -9.93 10.16
N GLU A 514 -31.83 -9.99 11.42
CA GLU A 514 -32.68 -10.54 12.48
C GLU A 514 -33.83 -9.55 12.74
N HIS A 515 -35.09 -10.06 12.68
CA HIS A 515 -36.31 -9.28 12.87
C HIS A 515 -36.72 -9.18 14.33
#